data_b80bff3fe0397521793e201462190fa4
#
_entry.id   b80bff3fe0397521793e201462190fa4
#
_cell.length_a   1.000
_cell.length_b   1.000
_cell.length_c   1.000
_cell.angle_alpha   90.00
_cell.angle_beta   90.00
_cell.angle_gamma   90.00
#
_symmetry.space_group_name_H-M   'P 1'
#
loop_
_entity.id
_entity.type
_entity.pdbx_description
1 polymer ?
#
loop_
_entity_poly.entity_id
_entity_poly.type
_entity_poly.pdbx_seq_one_letter_code
_entity_poly.pdbx_strand_id
1 'polypeptide(L)'
;MSEHPLQVFRFCPKCGSQDFEIHNALSRHCAQCGFTFYQNPRASTAAFILNTKGELLVATRGKEPEKGTLDLPGGFVDNEETAEEGMVREIKEETGLVIDPEKIEYQFSIPNVYRYSGMDIHTLDLFFVCHVDEDAKVTAADDAANLQWIPLNEVYVERFGLRSIRQAVHRFLAQNC
;
A
#
# COMPACT_ATOMS: atom_id res chain seq x y z
N MET A 1 21.71 15.70 6.17
CA MET A 1 21.52 15.42 4.73
C MET A 1 21.03 14.00 4.64
N SER A 2 19.89 13.75 3.99
CA SER A 2 19.41 12.38 3.77
C SER A 2 20.41 11.65 2.87
N GLU A 3 20.77 10.42 3.23
CA GLU A 3 21.62 9.56 2.39
C GLU A 3 20.92 9.29 1.06
N HIS A 4 21.70 9.08 0.00
CA HIS A 4 21.14 8.78 -1.31
C HIS A 4 20.34 7.45 -1.26
N PRO A 5 19.11 7.39 -1.78
CA PRO A 5 18.23 6.22 -1.62
C PRO A 5 18.81 4.92 -2.20
N LEU A 6 19.69 5.02 -3.20
CA LEU A 6 20.41 3.89 -3.79
C LEU A 6 21.82 3.69 -3.23
N GLN A 7 22.16 4.27 -2.07
CA GLN A 7 23.52 4.21 -1.52
C GLN A 7 24.01 2.79 -1.23
N VAL A 8 23.08 1.91 -0.84
CA VAL A 8 23.39 0.49 -0.54
C VAL A 8 23.72 -0.34 -1.79
N PHE A 9 23.34 0.12 -2.98
CA PHE A 9 23.60 -0.58 -4.24
C PHE A 9 25.00 -0.26 -4.76
N ARG A 10 26.00 -1.07 -4.39
CA ARG A 10 27.41 -0.85 -4.73
C ARG A 10 27.82 -1.42 -6.07
N PHE A 11 27.01 -2.34 -6.61
CA PHE A 11 27.31 -3.07 -7.85
C PHE A 11 26.21 -2.81 -8.88
N CYS A 12 26.62 -2.69 -10.15
CA CYS A 12 25.68 -2.59 -11.26
C CYS A 12 24.82 -3.86 -11.36
N PRO A 13 23.48 -3.78 -11.30
CA PRO A 13 22.62 -4.97 -11.36
C PRO A 13 22.62 -5.66 -12.72
N LYS A 14 23.12 -4.98 -13.78
CA LYS A 14 23.19 -5.51 -15.14
C LYS A 14 24.49 -6.27 -15.42
N CYS A 15 25.65 -5.76 -14.98
CA CYS A 15 26.95 -6.33 -15.33
C CYS A 15 27.85 -6.65 -14.13
N GLY A 16 27.44 -6.37 -12.90
CA GLY A 16 28.20 -6.64 -11.68
C GLY A 16 29.37 -5.67 -11.41
N SER A 17 29.60 -4.65 -12.25
CA SER A 17 30.71 -3.71 -12.06
C SER A 17 30.54 -2.87 -10.79
N GLN A 18 31.68 -2.53 -10.16
CA GLN A 18 31.73 -1.58 -9.05
C GLN A 18 31.70 -0.10 -9.55
N ASP A 19 31.92 0.15 -10.85
CA ASP A 19 31.83 1.47 -11.45
C ASP A 19 30.37 1.89 -11.63
N PHE A 20 29.63 1.82 -10.52
CA PHE A 20 28.21 2.14 -10.44
C PHE A 20 28.01 3.34 -9.54
N GLU A 21 28.05 4.53 -10.14
CA GLU A 21 28.14 5.81 -9.46
C GLU A 21 26.77 6.51 -9.33
N ILE A 22 26.65 7.39 -8.33
CA ILE A 22 25.47 8.27 -8.20
C ILE A 22 25.44 9.21 -9.40
N HIS A 23 24.34 9.20 -10.15
CA HIS A 23 24.14 10.02 -11.33
C HIS A 23 23.28 11.27 -11.03
N ASN A 24 22.19 11.11 -10.27
CA ASN A 24 21.35 12.20 -9.77
C ASN A 24 20.64 11.74 -8.47
N ALA A 25 19.75 12.57 -7.94
CA ALA A 25 19.05 12.30 -6.66
C ALA A 25 18.32 10.97 -6.59
N LEU A 26 17.97 10.36 -7.73
CA LEU A 26 17.15 9.14 -7.80
C LEU A 26 17.79 8.02 -8.65
N SER A 27 19.01 8.22 -9.16
CA SER A 27 19.59 7.22 -10.06
C SER A 27 21.09 7.00 -9.86
N ARG A 28 21.54 5.81 -10.27
CA ARG A 28 22.95 5.45 -10.42
C ARG A 28 23.22 5.02 -11.85
N HIS A 29 24.42 5.33 -12.34
CA HIS A 29 24.89 5.01 -13.69
C HIS A 29 26.13 4.12 -13.62
N CYS A 30 26.20 3.15 -14.50
CA CYS A 30 27.35 2.27 -14.64
C CYS A 30 28.26 2.77 -15.76
N ALA A 31 29.47 3.18 -15.42
CA ALA A 31 30.46 3.64 -16.41
C ALA A 31 30.93 2.51 -17.33
N GLN A 32 30.89 1.24 -16.87
CA GLN A 32 31.35 0.09 -17.66
C GLN A 32 30.36 -0.32 -18.76
N CYS A 33 29.04 -0.39 -18.46
CA CYS A 33 28.04 -0.92 -19.40
C CYS A 33 26.97 0.09 -19.84
N GLY A 34 27.04 1.33 -19.38
CA GLY A 34 26.10 2.40 -19.71
C GLY A 34 24.71 2.26 -19.06
N PHE A 35 24.48 1.24 -18.21
CA PHE A 35 23.19 1.03 -17.57
C PHE A 35 22.91 2.10 -16.51
N THR A 36 21.71 2.70 -16.55
CA THR A 36 21.23 3.62 -15.51
C THR A 36 20.05 2.99 -14.79
N PHE A 37 20.15 2.91 -13.46
CA PHE A 37 19.07 2.42 -12.60
C PHE A 37 18.42 3.60 -11.88
N TYR A 38 17.11 3.69 -11.99
CA TYR A 38 16.29 4.69 -11.30
C TYR A 38 15.52 4.06 -10.14
N GLN A 39 15.50 4.74 -9.01
CA GLN A 39 14.54 4.41 -7.97
C GLN A 39 13.19 5.03 -8.34
N ASN A 40 12.18 4.17 -8.46
CA ASN A 40 10.80 4.57 -8.68
C ASN A 40 9.98 4.18 -7.44
N PRO A 41 8.96 4.98 -7.05
CA PRO A 41 8.02 4.54 -6.03
C PRO A 41 7.25 3.32 -6.54
N ARG A 42 7.07 2.32 -5.69
CA ARG A 42 6.24 1.17 -5.98
C ARG A 42 4.77 1.54 -5.78
N ALA A 43 3.91 1.17 -6.70
CA ALA A 43 2.47 1.35 -6.53
C ALA A 43 1.94 0.36 -5.48
N SER A 44 1.09 0.85 -4.59
CA SER A 44 0.31 0.04 -3.67
C SER A 44 -1.14 0.55 -3.62
N THR A 45 -2.07 -0.30 -3.24
CA THR A 45 -3.48 0.01 -3.16
C THR A 45 -4.02 -0.26 -1.78
N ALA A 46 -5.05 0.47 -1.35
CA ALA A 46 -5.81 0.20 -0.14
C ALA A 46 -7.28 0.62 -0.34
N ALA A 47 -8.21 -0.13 0.24
CA ALA A 47 -9.64 0.10 0.05
C ALA A 47 -10.37 0.49 1.32
N PHE A 48 -11.20 1.52 1.24
CA PHE A 48 -12.31 1.77 2.14
C PHE A 48 -13.50 0.93 1.69
N ILE A 49 -13.67 -0.25 2.31
CA ILE A 49 -14.78 -1.15 2.03
C ILE A 49 -15.92 -0.82 3.00
N LEU A 50 -17.03 -0.35 2.46
CA LEU A 50 -18.19 0.08 3.24
C LEU A 50 -19.36 -0.88 3.02
N ASN A 51 -20.04 -1.27 4.10
CA ASN A 51 -21.29 -1.97 3.99
C ASN A 51 -22.50 -1.01 4.02
N THR A 52 -23.70 -1.53 3.76
CA THR A 52 -24.94 -0.73 3.74
C THR A 52 -25.36 -0.20 5.12
N LYS A 53 -24.73 -0.64 6.22
CA LYS A 53 -24.93 -0.08 7.57
C LYS A 53 -24.02 1.13 7.84
N GLY A 54 -23.14 1.51 6.91
CA GLY A 54 -22.18 2.58 7.12
C GLY A 54 -21.00 2.16 8.00
N GLU A 55 -20.64 0.86 7.99
CA GLU A 55 -19.47 0.35 8.69
C GLU A 55 -18.31 0.16 7.72
N LEU A 56 -17.09 0.45 8.18
CA LEU A 56 -15.84 0.26 7.47
C LEU A 56 -15.24 -1.09 7.84
N LEU A 57 -14.85 -1.88 6.83
CA LEU A 57 -14.06 -3.08 7.04
C LEU A 57 -12.60 -2.69 7.29
N VAL A 58 -12.06 -3.15 8.41
CA VAL A 58 -10.65 -2.97 8.76
C VAL A 58 -10.00 -4.31 9.05
N ALA A 59 -8.72 -4.41 8.73
CA ALA A 59 -7.87 -5.54 9.06
C ALA A 59 -7.04 -5.24 10.32
N THR A 60 -6.64 -6.28 11.05
CA THR A 60 -5.56 -6.19 12.03
C THR A 60 -4.29 -6.74 11.39
N ARG A 61 -3.22 -5.97 11.41
CA ARG A 61 -1.94 -6.36 10.81
C ARG A 61 -1.35 -7.58 11.51
N GLY A 62 -1.10 -8.62 10.73
CA GLY A 62 -0.45 -9.86 11.22
C GLY A 62 1.08 -9.79 11.26
N LYS A 63 1.70 -8.89 10.46
CA LYS A 63 3.15 -8.79 10.23
C LYS A 63 3.69 -7.39 10.54
N GLU A 64 5.01 -7.33 10.79
CA GLU A 64 5.73 -6.05 10.88
C GLU A 64 5.84 -5.37 9.49
N PRO A 65 5.96 -4.04 9.44
CA PRO A 65 5.91 -3.08 10.55
C PRO A 65 4.48 -2.88 11.10
N GLU A 66 4.40 -2.35 12.31
CA GLU A 66 3.14 -1.97 12.97
C GLU A 66 2.18 -3.15 13.24
N LYS A 67 2.71 -4.35 13.49
CA LYS A 67 1.94 -5.55 13.84
C LYS A 67 0.96 -5.28 14.99
N GLY A 68 -0.29 -5.73 14.84
CA GLY A 68 -1.36 -5.60 15.83
C GLY A 68 -2.13 -4.28 15.74
N THR A 69 -1.72 -3.34 14.89
CA THR A 69 -2.50 -2.13 14.60
C THR A 69 -3.55 -2.37 13.52
N LEU A 70 -4.50 -1.44 13.38
CA LEU A 70 -5.47 -1.49 12.29
C LEU A 70 -4.83 -1.09 10.95
N ASP A 71 -5.38 -1.67 9.90
CA ASP A 71 -5.05 -1.39 8.52
C ASP A 71 -6.31 -1.42 7.64
N LEU A 72 -6.18 -0.93 6.42
CA LEU A 72 -7.16 -1.14 5.37
C LEU A 72 -6.73 -2.34 4.52
N PRO A 73 -7.66 -3.16 4.00
CA PRO A 73 -7.32 -4.20 3.03
C PRO A 73 -6.59 -3.61 1.83
N GLY A 74 -5.48 -4.26 1.41
CA GLY A 74 -4.67 -3.79 0.30
C GLY A 74 -3.22 -4.26 0.31
N GLY A 75 -2.53 -4.01 -0.80
CA GLY A 75 -1.14 -4.41 -0.97
C GLY A 75 -0.48 -3.82 -2.19
N PHE A 76 0.60 -4.43 -2.64
CA PHE A 76 1.34 -3.97 -3.81
C PHE A 76 0.65 -4.37 -5.11
N VAL A 77 0.65 -3.44 -6.06
CA VAL A 77 0.25 -3.74 -7.45
C VAL A 77 1.32 -4.60 -8.09
N ASP A 78 0.92 -5.69 -8.72
CA ASP A 78 1.82 -6.59 -9.44
C ASP A 78 2.15 -6.05 -10.85
N ASN A 79 3.19 -6.65 -11.47
CA ASN A 79 3.55 -6.30 -12.85
C ASN A 79 2.41 -6.69 -13.80
N GLU A 80 2.15 -5.81 -14.79
CA GLU A 80 1.10 -5.98 -15.81
C GLU A 80 -0.34 -5.96 -15.27
N GLU A 81 -0.52 -5.49 -14.04
CA GLU A 81 -1.80 -5.32 -13.36
C GLU A 81 -2.15 -3.82 -13.31
N THR A 82 -3.41 -3.45 -13.55
CA THR A 82 -3.90 -2.11 -13.27
C THR A 82 -4.06 -1.92 -11.74
N ALA A 83 -4.15 -0.67 -11.29
CA ALA A 83 -4.36 -0.41 -9.87
C ALA A 83 -5.70 -0.98 -9.37
N GLU A 84 -6.73 -0.94 -10.22
CA GLU A 84 -8.05 -1.50 -9.96
C GLU A 84 -8.02 -3.03 -9.86
N GLU A 85 -7.33 -3.70 -10.78
CA GLU A 85 -7.16 -5.16 -10.75
C GLU A 85 -6.39 -5.59 -9.50
N GLY A 86 -5.27 -4.90 -9.18
CA GLY A 86 -4.50 -5.14 -7.97
C GLY A 86 -5.34 -4.96 -6.70
N MET A 87 -6.16 -3.90 -6.65
CA MET A 87 -7.03 -3.67 -5.51
C MET A 87 -8.06 -4.80 -5.32
N VAL A 88 -8.70 -5.23 -6.39
CA VAL A 88 -9.70 -6.32 -6.34
C VAL A 88 -9.05 -7.65 -5.94
N ARG A 89 -7.84 -7.94 -6.44
CA ARG A 89 -7.08 -9.13 -6.06
C ARG A 89 -6.75 -9.12 -4.57
N GLU A 90 -6.19 -8.02 -4.06
CA GLU A 90 -5.84 -7.88 -2.63
C GLU A 90 -7.08 -8.00 -1.73
N ILE A 91 -8.21 -7.34 -2.09
CA ILE A 91 -9.47 -7.49 -1.36
C ILE A 91 -9.88 -8.96 -1.29
N LYS A 92 -9.80 -9.68 -2.41
CA LYS A 92 -10.17 -11.10 -2.45
C LYS A 92 -9.23 -11.97 -1.61
N GLU A 93 -7.92 -11.74 -1.69
CA GLU A 93 -6.91 -12.52 -0.97
C GLU A 93 -7.01 -12.32 0.55
N GLU A 94 -7.19 -11.08 1.00
CA GLU A 94 -7.22 -10.76 2.42
C GLU A 94 -8.59 -10.95 3.09
N THR A 95 -9.68 -10.76 2.33
CA THR A 95 -11.04 -10.70 2.91
C THR A 95 -11.99 -11.78 2.38
N GLY A 96 -11.66 -12.44 1.28
CA GLY A 96 -12.54 -13.37 0.58
C GLY A 96 -13.65 -12.71 -0.25
N LEU A 97 -13.79 -11.39 -0.22
CA LEU A 97 -14.78 -10.66 -1.02
C LEU A 97 -14.40 -10.67 -2.50
N VAL A 98 -15.40 -10.83 -3.35
CA VAL A 98 -15.23 -10.72 -4.81
C VAL A 98 -15.94 -9.46 -5.27
N ILE A 99 -15.15 -8.48 -5.72
CA ILE A 99 -15.63 -7.18 -6.17
C ILE A 99 -15.30 -7.02 -7.66
N ASP A 100 -16.24 -6.45 -8.41
CA ASP A 100 -16.04 -6.08 -9.80
C ASP A 100 -15.10 -4.86 -9.87
N PRO A 101 -14.03 -4.88 -10.67
CA PRO A 101 -13.14 -3.74 -10.85
C PRO A 101 -13.83 -2.44 -11.28
N GLU A 102 -14.97 -2.54 -11.98
CA GLU A 102 -15.77 -1.38 -12.40
C GLU A 102 -16.56 -0.73 -11.24
N LYS A 103 -16.62 -1.40 -10.08
CA LYS A 103 -17.36 -0.93 -8.88
C LYS A 103 -16.45 -0.34 -7.81
N ILE A 104 -15.16 -0.24 -8.07
CA ILE A 104 -14.25 0.46 -7.18
C ILE A 104 -14.01 1.88 -7.69
N GLU A 105 -14.00 2.84 -6.77
CA GLU A 105 -13.84 4.25 -7.09
C GLU A 105 -12.53 4.78 -6.53
N TYR A 106 -11.64 5.26 -7.39
CA TYR A 106 -10.42 5.95 -6.97
C TYR A 106 -10.76 7.24 -6.22
N GLN A 107 -10.13 7.45 -5.07
CA GLN A 107 -10.33 8.62 -4.23
C GLN A 107 -9.15 9.60 -4.31
N PHE A 108 -7.98 9.13 -3.97
CA PHE A 108 -6.74 9.91 -3.92
C PHE A 108 -5.53 9.01 -3.75
N SER A 109 -4.34 9.61 -3.86
CA SER A 109 -3.09 8.94 -3.53
C SER A 109 -2.30 9.71 -2.48
N ILE A 110 -1.43 8.99 -1.76
CA ILE A 110 -0.53 9.54 -0.75
C ILE A 110 0.86 8.94 -0.97
N PRO A 111 1.92 9.77 -1.12
CA PRO A 111 3.29 9.25 -1.15
C PRO A 111 3.70 8.77 0.25
N ASN A 112 4.37 7.63 0.29
CA ASN A 112 4.76 7.01 1.55
C ASN A 112 6.19 6.49 1.49
N VAL A 113 6.77 6.25 2.66
CA VAL A 113 8.05 5.56 2.85
C VAL A 113 7.80 4.41 3.80
N TYR A 114 8.03 3.22 3.32
CA TYR A 114 7.81 1.96 4.03
C TYR A 114 9.15 1.30 4.33
N ARG A 115 9.48 1.11 5.62
CA ARG A 115 10.73 0.47 6.04
C ARG A 115 10.63 -1.03 5.89
N TYR A 116 11.41 -1.62 4.99
CA TYR A 116 11.42 -3.05 4.74
C TYR A 116 12.84 -3.57 4.48
N SER A 117 13.21 -4.68 5.11
CA SER A 117 14.55 -5.30 4.98
C SER A 117 15.70 -4.32 5.19
N GLY A 118 15.55 -3.37 6.11
CA GLY A 118 16.58 -2.37 6.41
C GLY A 118 16.69 -1.23 5.39
N MET A 119 15.80 -1.17 4.40
CA MET A 119 15.76 -0.12 3.37
C MET A 119 14.46 0.69 3.44
N ASP A 120 14.53 1.93 2.99
CA ASP A 120 13.37 2.79 2.80
C ASP A 120 12.81 2.54 1.40
N ILE A 121 11.66 1.87 1.33
CA ILE A 121 10.92 1.64 0.09
C ILE A 121 9.93 2.79 -0.09
N HIS A 122 10.11 3.57 -1.14
CA HIS A 122 9.16 4.60 -1.50
C HIS A 122 7.96 3.97 -2.19
N THR A 123 6.75 4.34 -1.77
CA THR A 123 5.49 3.89 -2.39
C THR A 123 4.63 5.07 -2.79
N LEU A 124 3.74 4.84 -3.74
CA LEU A 124 2.60 5.69 -4.03
C LEU A 124 1.36 4.86 -3.71
N ASP A 125 0.76 5.16 -2.56
CA ASP A 125 -0.39 4.43 -2.08
C ASP A 125 -1.67 5.04 -2.67
N LEU A 126 -2.41 4.24 -3.44
CA LEU A 126 -3.65 4.62 -4.12
C LEU A 126 -4.83 4.13 -3.28
N PHE A 127 -5.76 5.01 -2.97
CA PHE A 127 -6.90 4.72 -2.12
C PHE A 127 -8.19 4.66 -2.94
N PHE A 128 -8.94 3.59 -2.71
CA PHE A 128 -10.21 3.31 -3.39
C PHE A 128 -11.35 3.17 -2.39
N VAL A 129 -12.57 3.37 -2.85
CA VAL A 129 -13.80 3.04 -2.12
C VAL A 129 -14.54 1.96 -2.89
N CYS A 130 -15.12 1.03 -2.17
CA CYS A 130 -16.11 0.11 -2.69
C CYS A 130 -17.21 -0.15 -1.67
N HIS A 131 -18.37 -0.55 -2.17
CA HIS A 131 -19.55 -0.84 -1.36
C HIS A 131 -19.94 -2.30 -1.47
N VAL A 132 -20.32 -2.90 -0.34
CA VAL A 132 -20.79 -4.28 -0.26
C VAL A 132 -22.11 -4.34 0.53
N ASP A 133 -22.82 -5.47 0.41
CA ASP A 133 -24.03 -5.72 1.18
C ASP A 133 -23.70 -5.95 2.67
N GLU A 134 -24.70 -5.74 3.55
CA GLU A 134 -24.52 -5.87 4.99
C GLU A 134 -24.25 -7.31 5.46
N ASP A 135 -24.63 -8.30 4.67
CA ASP A 135 -24.44 -9.72 4.94
C ASP A 135 -23.21 -10.31 4.23
N ALA A 136 -22.37 -9.44 3.64
CA ALA A 136 -21.14 -9.85 2.99
C ALA A 136 -20.24 -10.60 3.97
N LYS A 137 -19.99 -11.87 3.67
CA LYS A 137 -19.16 -12.73 4.51
C LYS A 137 -17.70 -12.45 4.23
N VAL A 138 -16.98 -12.08 5.27
CA VAL A 138 -15.52 -11.85 5.22
C VAL A 138 -14.79 -12.95 5.97
N THR A 139 -13.63 -13.33 5.46
CA THR A 139 -12.76 -14.34 6.07
C THR A 139 -11.34 -13.80 6.03
N ALA A 140 -10.76 -13.57 7.21
CA ALA A 140 -9.37 -13.11 7.29
C ALA A 140 -8.42 -14.18 6.73
N ALA A 141 -7.53 -13.76 5.85
CA ALA A 141 -6.52 -14.61 5.24
C ALA A 141 -5.25 -13.80 4.95
N ASP A 142 -4.19 -14.46 4.53
CA ASP A 142 -2.87 -13.92 4.22
C ASP A 142 -2.28 -13.06 5.36
N ASP A 143 -2.08 -11.77 5.13
CA ASP A 143 -1.45 -10.85 6.08
C ASP A 143 -2.41 -10.27 7.13
N ALA A 144 -3.72 -10.45 6.96
CA ALA A 144 -4.75 -10.04 7.91
C ALA A 144 -4.90 -11.06 9.04
N ALA A 145 -4.51 -10.69 10.25
CA ALA A 145 -4.70 -11.55 11.43
C ALA A 145 -6.17 -11.62 11.86
N ASN A 146 -6.96 -10.59 11.59
CA ASN A 146 -8.39 -10.50 11.89
C ASN A 146 -9.03 -9.41 11.03
N LEU A 147 -10.33 -9.57 10.75
CA LEU A 147 -11.17 -8.57 10.08
C LEU A 147 -12.33 -8.17 10.99
N GLN A 148 -12.70 -6.91 10.97
CA GLN A 148 -13.83 -6.39 11.74
C GLN A 148 -14.51 -5.24 11.02
N TRP A 149 -15.83 -5.16 11.16
CA TRP A 149 -16.62 -4.01 10.74
C TRP A 149 -16.68 -3.00 11.88
N ILE A 150 -16.39 -1.72 11.61
CA ILE A 150 -16.43 -0.63 12.58
C ILE A 150 -17.33 0.48 12.02
N PRO A 151 -18.36 0.93 12.76
CA PRO A 151 -19.14 2.10 12.38
C PRO A 151 -18.24 3.31 12.12
N LEU A 152 -18.45 4.07 11.05
CA LEU A 152 -17.57 5.17 10.68
C LEU A 152 -17.36 6.20 11.81
N ASN A 153 -18.38 6.45 12.63
CA ASN A 153 -18.31 7.35 13.79
C ASN A 153 -17.51 6.78 14.98
N GLU A 154 -17.15 5.49 14.94
CA GLU A 154 -16.34 4.82 15.96
C GLU A 154 -14.92 4.50 15.45
N VAL A 155 -14.56 4.96 14.25
CA VAL A 155 -13.22 4.81 13.70
C VAL A 155 -12.26 5.81 14.34
N TYR A 156 -11.29 5.30 15.09
CA TYR A 156 -10.22 6.11 15.70
C TYR A 156 -8.94 6.02 14.86
N VAL A 157 -8.55 7.15 14.27
CA VAL A 157 -7.41 7.27 13.34
C VAL A 157 -6.10 6.79 13.97
N GLU A 158 -5.90 7.01 15.27
CA GLU A 158 -4.69 6.64 16.01
C GLU A 158 -4.48 5.14 16.15
N ARG A 159 -5.52 4.32 15.91
CA ARG A 159 -5.41 2.86 15.90
C ARG A 159 -4.73 2.30 14.65
N PHE A 160 -4.61 3.10 13.59
CA PHE A 160 -3.93 2.71 12.35
C PHE A 160 -2.42 2.98 12.47
N GLY A 161 -1.61 1.95 12.27
CA GLY A 161 -0.16 2.02 12.45
C GLY A 161 0.55 2.75 11.31
N LEU A 162 0.28 2.35 10.07
CA LEU A 162 0.95 2.88 8.90
C LEU A 162 0.61 4.35 8.65
N ARG A 163 1.64 5.15 8.37
CA ARG A 163 1.52 6.60 8.21
C ARG A 163 0.53 7.01 7.12
N SER A 164 0.65 6.42 5.92
CA SER A 164 -0.22 6.75 4.79
C SER A 164 -1.67 6.33 5.04
N ILE A 165 -1.88 5.16 5.63
CA ILE A 165 -3.21 4.67 6.01
C ILE A 165 -3.85 5.63 7.03
N ARG A 166 -3.10 6.02 8.07
CA ARG A 166 -3.60 7.00 9.06
C ARG A 166 -4.01 8.32 8.43
N GLN A 167 -3.20 8.85 7.51
CA GLN A 167 -3.51 10.07 6.76
C GLN A 167 -4.73 9.88 5.87
N ALA A 168 -4.85 8.73 5.21
CA ALA A 168 -5.98 8.41 4.34
C ALA A 168 -7.29 8.29 5.13
N VAL A 169 -7.28 7.56 6.24
CA VAL A 169 -8.45 7.42 7.12
C VAL A 169 -8.89 8.79 7.64
N HIS A 170 -7.96 9.61 8.13
CA HIS A 170 -8.28 10.97 8.56
C HIS A 170 -8.94 11.80 7.44
N ARG A 171 -8.37 11.76 6.23
CA ARG A 171 -8.92 12.48 5.07
C ARG A 171 -10.29 11.95 4.68
N PHE A 172 -10.46 10.64 4.66
CA PHE A 172 -11.72 9.99 4.30
C PHE A 172 -12.85 10.34 5.27
N LEU A 173 -12.59 10.24 6.59
CA LEU A 173 -13.58 10.60 7.61
C LEU A 173 -14.00 12.08 7.52
N ALA A 174 -13.04 12.98 7.28
CA ALA A 174 -13.33 14.41 7.11
C ALA A 174 -14.22 14.73 5.89
N GLN A 175 -14.32 13.83 4.91
CA GLN A 175 -15.15 13.99 3.72
C GLN A 175 -16.52 13.30 3.84
N ASN A 176 -16.68 12.34 4.76
CA ASN A 176 -17.84 11.46 4.84
C ASN A 176 -18.54 11.46 6.21
N CYS A 177 -18.02 12.17 7.20
CA CYS A 177 -18.60 12.46 8.51
C CYS A 177 -18.59 13.96 8.77
#